data_c558ee2fa3fa8cc2e71854b7e2d5fe86
#
_entry.id   c558ee2fa3fa8cc2e71854b7e2d5fe86
#
_cell.length_a   1.000
_cell.length_b   1.000
_cell.length_c   1.000
_cell.angle_alpha   90.00
_cell.angle_beta   90.00
_cell.angle_gamma   90.00
#
_symmetry.space_group_name_H-M   'P 1'
#
loop_
_entity.id
_entity.type
_entity.pdbx_description
1 polymer ?
#
loop_
_entity_poly.entity_id
_entity_poly.type
_entity_poly.pdbx_seq_one_letter_code
_entity_poly.pdbx_strand_id
1 'polypeptide(L)'
;QGQRVKRRAQHAADNNNAAAQNAENICIEVLKPALLLWEDIFSVLKKPRAIASFDETGLLDEALVSETLAATELTYAAKEIDYADDALLLFLYQQKTGKIPSIDKRITKFEHLIVDEVQDFSPLELAVLINSVNDVKNITLAGDAAQQIGSHSFLGWDRLKKHWQLEEKGARQISLTVSHRSTLSIMRLADYVAKRSQTTDGRPGKAPLWYKMNSEDSAVREAIGWLRRVTERYPNAITAVLCKSLTEARYLYGLLEPTFGSMVNLGDNDMFTFDEGILV
;
A
#
# COMPACT_ATOMS: atom_id res chain seq x y z
N GLN A 1 -28.29 -24.04 -0.04
CA GLN A 1 -27.51 -22.80 0.23
C GLN A 1 -26.03 -22.94 -0.16
N GLY A 2 -25.33 -24.03 0.21
CA GLY A 2 -23.91 -24.23 -0.08
C GLY A 2 -23.49 -24.22 -1.57
N GLN A 3 -24.36 -24.69 -2.47
CA GLN A 3 -24.07 -24.64 -3.92
C GLN A 3 -24.19 -23.24 -4.54
N ARG A 4 -25.03 -22.36 -3.96
CA ARG A 4 -25.13 -20.96 -4.42
C ARG A 4 -23.92 -20.12 -3.99
N VAL A 5 -23.37 -20.40 -2.82
CA VAL A 5 -22.18 -19.72 -2.30
C VAL A 5 -20.95 -20.14 -3.12
N LYS A 6 -20.77 -21.44 -3.41
CA LYS A 6 -19.69 -21.93 -4.27
C LYS A 6 -19.76 -21.35 -5.68
N ARG A 7 -20.95 -21.23 -6.28
CA ARG A 7 -21.09 -20.61 -7.62
C ARG A 7 -20.78 -19.10 -7.62
N ARG A 8 -21.11 -18.38 -6.53
CA ARG A 8 -20.74 -16.96 -6.42
C ARG A 8 -19.25 -16.76 -6.23
N ALA A 9 -18.58 -17.59 -5.42
CA ALA A 9 -17.13 -17.55 -5.24
C ALA A 9 -16.40 -17.90 -6.55
N GLN A 10 -16.87 -18.91 -7.28
CA GLN A 10 -16.29 -19.28 -8.60
C GLN A 10 -16.48 -18.15 -9.61
N HIS A 11 -17.64 -17.51 -9.66
CA HIS A 11 -17.91 -16.39 -10.57
C HIS A 11 -17.11 -15.15 -10.24
N ALA A 12 -16.83 -14.91 -8.95
CA ALA A 12 -15.95 -13.82 -8.50
C ALA A 12 -14.48 -14.09 -8.86
N ALA A 13 -14.02 -15.33 -8.69
CA ALA A 13 -12.67 -15.75 -9.08
C ALA A 13 -12.47 -15.70 -10.61
N ASP A 14 -13.46 -16.14 -11.39
CA ASP A 14 -13.42 -16.08 -12.84
C ASP A 14 -13.43 -14.62 -13.36
N ASN A 15 -14.19 -13.73 -12.73
CA ASN A 15 -14.22 -12.31 -13.06
C ASN A 15 -12.91 -11.59 -12.68
N ASN A 16 -12.29 -11.95 -11.56
CA ASN A 16 -11.01 -11.38 -11.15
C ASN A 16 -9.86 -11.87 -12.04
N ASN A 17 -9.85 -13.15 -12.43
CA ASN A 17 -8.90 -13.67 -13.43
C ASN A 17 -9.08 -13.01 -14.80
N ALA A 18 -10.32 -12.79 -15.24
CA ALA A 18 -10.59 -12.07 -16.48
C ALA A 18 -10.20 -10.60 -16.41
N ALA A 19 -10.36 -9.95 -15.25
CA ALA A 19 -9.94 -8.57 -15.02
C ALA A 19 -8.40 -8.45 -14.97
N ALA A 20 -7.72 -9.38 -14.29
CA ALA A 20 -6.26 -9.44 -14.25
C ALA A 20 -5.67 -9.71 -15.64
N GLN A 21 -6.23 -10.65 -16.37
CA GLN A 21 -5.81 -10.98 -17.75
C GLN A 21 -6.10 -9.85 -18.74
N ASN A 22 -7.19 -9.12 -18.55
CA ASN A 22 -7.47 -7.91 -19.32
C ASN A 22 -6.51 -6.76 -18.96
N ALA A 23 -6.16 -6.60 -17.69
CA ALA A 23 -5.17 -5.62 -17.26
C ALA A 23 -3.78 -5.93 -17.86
N GLU A 24 -3.38 -7.20 -17.84
CA GLU A 24 -2.13 -7.68 -18.43
C GLU A 24 -2.10 -7.47 -19.97
N ASN A 25 -3.18 -7.78 -20.67
CA ASN A 25 -3.30 -7.51 -22.10
C ASN A 25 -3.31 -6.02 -22.45
N ILE A 26 -3.90 -5.17 -21.60
CA ILE A 26 -3.89 -3.72 -21.77
C ILE A 26 -2.50 -3.17 -21.52
N CYS A 27 -1.82 -3.61 -20.49
CA CYS A 27 -0.41 -3.28 -20.26
C CYS A 27 0.42 -3.64 -21.50
N ILE A 28 0.29 -4.84 -22.06
CA ILE A 28 1.07 -5.25 -23.22
C ILE A 28 0.74 -4.41 -24.47
N GLU A 29 -0.53 -4.10 -24.76
CA GLU A 29 -0.89 -3.28 -25.95
C GLU A 29 -0.51 -1.81 -25.80
N VAL A 30 -0.58 -1.27 -24.59
CA VAL A 30 -0.21 0.12 -24.29
C VAL A 30 1.29 0.29 -24.15
N LEU A 31 1.98 -0.73 -23.60
CA LEU A 31 3.41 -0.71 -23.37
C LEU A 31 4.22 -1.01 -24.64
N LYS A 32 3.66 -1.65 -25.68
CA LYS A 32 4.38 -1.84 -26.94
C LYS A 32 4.98 -0.57 -27.54
N PRO A 33 4.29 0.57 -27.60
CA PRO A 33 4.92 1.84 -28.00
C PRO A 33 5.85 2.43 -26.94
N ALA A 34 5.66 2.12 -25.65
CA ALA A 34 6.49 2.58 -24.57
C ALA A 34 7.79 1.74 -24.43
N LEU A 35 7.75 0.46 -24.81
CA LEU A 35 8.94 -0.41 -24.87
C LEU A 35 10.02 0.09 -25.86
N LEU A 36 9.62 0.72 -26.95
CA LEU A 36 10.58 1.43 -27.85
C LEU A 36 11.20 2.65 -27.17
N LEU A 37 10.47 3.32 -26.26
CA LEU A 37 10.98 4.38 -25.42
C LEU A 37 11.86 3.85 -24.26
N TRP A 38 11.56 2.64 -23.80
CA TRP A 38 12.28 1.99 -22.72
C TRP A 38 13.74 1.71 -23.07
N GLU A 39 14.01 1.24 -24.29
CA GLU A 39 15.38 1.08 -24.76
C GLU A 39 16.16 2.40 -24.75
N ASP A 40 15.54 3.51 -25.14
CA ASP A 40 16.15 4.84 -25.11
C ASP A 40 16.38 5.32 -23.68
N ILE A 41 15.39 5.15 -22.79
CA ILE A 41 15.48 5.54 -21.38
C ILE A 41 16.49 4.67 -20.64
N PHE A 42 16.45 3.36 -20.85
CA PHE A 42 17.40 2.44 -20.26
C PHE A 42 18.85 2.75 -20.70
N SER A 43 19.02 3.20 -21.93
CA SER A 43 20.32 3.67 -22.42
C SER A 43 20.83 4.92 -21.69
N VAL A 44 19.93 5.78 -21.20
CA VAL A 44 20.26 6.95 -20.38
C VAL A 44 20.47 6.55 -18.92
N LEU A 45 19.62 5.71 -18.38
CA LEU A 45 19.73 5.19 -17.02
C LEU A 45 21.01 4.38 -16.78
N LYS A 46 21.55 3.75 -17.83
CA LYS A 46 22.88 3.09 -17.79
C LYS A 46 24.07 4.05 -17.60
N LYS A 47 23.85 5.35 -17.59
CA LYS A 47 24.92 6.34 -17.42
C LYS A 47 24.82 6.96 -16.01
N PRO A 48 25.53 6.43 -14.99
CA PRO A 48 25.46 6.95 -13.61
C PRO A 48 25.65 8.45 -13.48
N ARG A 49 26.55 9.00 -14.32
CA ARG A 49 26.80 10.46 -14.37
C ARG A 49 25.60 11.26 -14.89
N ALA A 50 24.81 10.69 -15.79
CA ALA A 50 23.60 11.36 -16.27
C ALA A 50 22.54 11.40 -15.16
N ILE A 51 22.36 10.31 -14.42
CA ILE A 51 21.44 10.27 -13.29
C ILE A 51 21.86 11.25 -12.20
N ALA A 52 23.12 11.25 -11.83
CA ALA A 52 23.66 12.19 -10.84
C ALA A 52 23.50 13.67 -11.26
N SER A 53 23.51 13.97 -12.57
CA SER A 53 23.30 15.33 -13.07
C SER A 53 21.86 15.85 -12.91
N PHE A 54 20.88 14.95 -12.70
CA PHE A 54 19.49 15.30 -12.46
C PHE A 54 19.12 15.32 -10.96
N ASP A 55 20.06 14.93 -10.09
CA ASP A 55 19.84 14.97 -8.64
C ASP A 55 20.07 16.37 -8.07
N GLU A 56 19.05 17.21 -8.20
CA GLU A 56 19.03 18.53 -7.55
C GLU A 56 18.96 18.44 -6.02
N THR A 57 18.69 17.25 -5.47
CA THR A 57 18.46 17.04 -4.03
C THR A 57 19.70 16.49 -3.32
N GLY A 58 20.67 15.95 -4.04
CA GLY A 58 21.86 15.30 -3.48
C GLY A 58 21.53 14.02 -2.66
N LEU A 59 20.38 13.39 -2.94
CA LEU A 59 19.92 12.19 -2.23
C LEU A 59 20.39 10.88 -2.89
N LEU A 60 20.89 10.95 -4.13
CA LEU A 60 21.36 9.80 -4.87
C LEU A 60 22.88 9.65 -4.66
N ASP A 61 23.28 8.70 -3.83
CA ASP A 61 24.68 8.30 -3.77
C ASP A 61 25.04 7.31 -4.91
N GLU A 62 26.33 7.21 -5.23
CA GLU A 62 26.78 6.33 -6.31
C GLU A 62 26.48 4.85 -6.04
N ALA A 63 26.44 4.43 -4.78
CA ALA A 63 26.13 3.04 -4.41
C ALA A 63 24.67 2.71 -4.68
N LEU A 64 23.74 3.60 -4.29
CA LEU A 64 22.31 3.44 -4.54
C LEU A 64 22.00 3.44 -6.05
N VAL A 65 22.63 4.34 -6.82
CA VAL A 65 22.49 4.37 -8.28
C VAL A 65 22.99 3.07 -8.91
N SER A 66 24.15 2.58 -8.47
CA SER A 66 24.73 1.33 -8.98
C SER A 66 23.88 0.11 -8.67
N GLU A 67 23.32 0.02 -7.45
CA GLU A 67 22.43 -1.06 -7.03
C GLU A 67 21.13 -1.04 -7.84
N THR A 68 20.53 0.13 -8.01
CA THR A 68 19.31 0.30 -8.81
C THR A 68 19.52 -0.11 -10.26
N LEU A 69 20.65 0.29 -10.86
CA LEU A 69 21.00 -0.07 -12.23
C LEU A 69 21.20 -1.59 -12.37
N ALA A 70 21.86 -2.23 -11.42
CA ALA A 70 22.06 -3.68 -11.44
C ALA A 70 20.72 -4.43 -11.33
N ALA A 71 19.82 -3.98 -10.46
CA ALA A 71 18.47 -4.55 -10.35
C ALA A 71 17.68 -4.38 -11.66
N THR A 72 17.69 -3.18 -12.23
CA THR A 72 17.02 -2.89 -13.50
C THR A 72 17.59 -3.71 -14.67
N GLU A 73 18.91 -3.96 -14.70
CA GLU A 73 19.52 -4.83 -15.70
C GLU A 73 19.05 -6.28 -15.61
N LEU A 74 18.86 -6.79 -14.41
CA LEU A 74 18.34 -8.15 -14.17
C LEU A 74 16.89 -8.28 -14.66
N THR A 75 16.03 -7.33 -14.29
CA THR A 75 14.63 -7.28 -14.71
C THR A 75 14.50 -7.16 -16.22
N TYR A 76 15.30 -6.29 -16.83
CA TYR A 76 15.34 -6.14 -18.28
C TYR A 76 15.81 -7.42 -19.01
N ALA A 77 16.85 -8.08 -18.48
CA ALA A 77 17.36 -9.34 -19.06
C ALA A 77 16.33 -10.46 -18.94
N ALA A 78 15.55 -10.49 -17.88
CA ALA A 78 14.43 -11.43 -17.69
C ALA A 78 13.21 -11.11 -18.56
N LYS A 79 13.16 -9.93 -19.18
CA LYS A 79 11.99 -9.37 -19.89
C LYS A 79 10.78 -9.21 -18.96
N GLU A 80 11.04 -8.90 -17.73
CA GLU A 80 10.04 -8.62 -16.70
C GLU A 80 9.97 -7.11 -16.46
N ILE A 81 8.84 -6.65 -15.98
CA ILE A 81 8.58 -5.27 -15.56
C ILE A 81 8.18 -5.35 -14.10
N ASP A 82 8.79 -4.56 -13.26
CA ASP A 82 8.42 -4.47 -11.87
C ASP A 82 7.35 -3.38 -11.64
N TYR A 83 6.84 -3.32 -10.40
CA TYR A 83 5.81 -2.37 -10.04
C TYR A 83 6.25 -0.89 -10.14
N ALA A 84 7.54 -0.62 -9.92
CA ALA A 84 8.08 0.73 -10.05
C ALA A 84 8.19 1.15 -11.53
N ASP A 85 8.52 0.21 -12.40
CA ASP A 85 8.56 0.41 -13.85
C ASP A 85 7.18 0.76 -14.41
N ASP A 86 6.11 0.17 -13.91
CA ASP A 86 4.74 0.46 -14.33
C ASP A 86 4.39 1.94 -14.17
N ALA A 87 4.69 2.52 -13.02
CA ALA A 87 4.47 3.93 -12.75
C ALA A 87 5.27 4.83 -13.69
N LEU A 88 6.54 4.47 -13.97
CA LEU A 88 7.41 5.20 -14.88
C LEU A 88 6.88 5.14 -16.31
N LEU A 89 6.49 3.97 -16.78
CA LEU A 89 5.95 3.79 -18.13
C LEU A 89 4.63 4.54 -18.33
N LEU A 90 3.74 4.51 -17.34
CA LEU A 90 2.49 5.27 -17.34
C LEU A 90 2.75 6.77 -17.37
N PHE A 91 3.69 7.26 -16.58
CA PHE A 91 4.08 8.66 -16.57
C PHE A 91 4.62 9.11 -17.92
N LEU A 92 5.51 8.34 -18.52
CA LEU A 92 6.10 8.64 -19.85
C LEU A 92 5.03 8.60 -20.96
N TYR A 93 4.14 7.61 -20.91
CA TYR A 93 3.02 7.54 -21.83
C TYR A 93 2.14 8.79 -21.72
N GLN A 94 1.84 9.19 -20.49
CA GLN A 94 1.04 10.38 -20.20
C GLN A 94 1.73 11.67 -20.68
N GLN A 95 3.03 11.81 -20.47
CA GLN A 95 3.82 12.95 -20.97
C GLN A 95 3.76 13.03 -22.50
N LYS A 96 3.80 11.90 -23.19
CA LYS A 96 3.78 11.84 -24.65
C LYS A 96 2.42 12.06 -25.26
N THR A 97 1.36 11.54 -24.63
CA THR A 97 -0.01 11.51 -25.20
C THR A 97 -0.98 12.47 -24.54
N GLY A 98 -0.62 12.97 -23.34
CA GLY A 98 -1.51 13.76 -22.48
C GLY A 98 -2.64 12.95 -21.84
N LYS A 99 -2.61 11.63 -21.91
CA LYS A 99 -3.72 10.72 -21.57
C LYS A 99 -3.26 9.59 -20.70
N ILE A 100 -4.20 8.99 -19.97
CA ILE A 100 -4.02 7.68 -19.35
C ILE A 100 -4.61 6.63 -20.29
N PRO A 101 -3.95 5.44 -20.43
CA PRO A 101 -4.56 4.33 -21.13
C PRO A 101 -5.84 3.90 -20.40
N SER A 102 -6.94 3.83 -21.12
CA SER A 102 -8.22 3.37 -20.61
C SER A 102 -8.61 2.07 -21.30
N ILE A 103 -9.23 1.16 -20.56
CA ILE A 103 -9.71 -0.15 -21.03
C ILE A 103 -10.67 0.02 -22.21
N ASP A 104 -11.52 1.03 -22.16
CA ASP A 104 -12.55 1.28 -23.18
C ASP A 104 -12.18 2.41 -24.17
N LYS A 105 -10.95 2.92 -24.09
CA LYS A 105 -10.38 3.99 -24.94
C LYS A 105 -11.15 5.32 -24.90
N ARG A 106 -12.09 5.51 -23.95
CA ARG A 106 -13.01 6.66 -23.91
C ARG A 106 -12.60 7.72 -22.90
N ILE A 107 -12.07 7.30 -21.73
CA ILE A 107 -11.71 8.23 -20.67
C ILE A 107 -10.25 8.61 -20.85
N THR A 108 -10.01 9.88 -21.06
CA THR A 108 -8.66 10.43 -21.20
C THR A 108 -8.20 11.20 -19.98
N LYS A 109 -9.14 11.77 -19.22
CA LYS A 109 -8.93 12.48 -17.96
C LYS A 109 -10.17 12.40 -17.09
N PHE A 110 -9.97 12.48 -15.78
CA PHE A 110 -11.05 12.52 -14.80
C PHE A 110 -11.47 13.95 -14.51
N GLU A 111 -12.76 14.18 -14.27
CA GLU A 111 -13.27 15.46 -13.81
C GLU A 111 -12.98 15.71 -12.33
N HIS A 112 -12.99 14.64 -11.52
CA HIS A 112 -12.62 14.69 -10.11
C HIS A 112 -11.90 13.41 -9.73
N LEU A 113 -10.85 13.53 -8.92
CA LEU A 113 -10.07 12.42 -8.40
C LEU A 113 -9.99 12.50 -6.88
N ILE A 114 -10.30 11.40 -6.22
CA ILE A 114 -10.10 11.23 -4.78
C ILE A 114 -9.07 10.12 -4.60
N VAL A 115 -7.99 10.41 -3.89
CA VAL A 115 -6.95 9.44 -3.54
C VAL A 115 -6.91 9.33 -2.03
N ASP A 116 -7.17 8.13 -1.54
CA ASP A 116 -7.02 7.78 -0.12
C ASP A 116 -5.69 7.08 0.11
N GLU A 117 -5.22 7.08 1.36
CA GLU A 117 -3.93 6.48 1.79
C GLU A 117 -2.74 6.99 0.94
N VAL A 118 -2.71 8.29 0.68
CA VAL A 118 -1.70 8.95 -0.18
C VAL A 118 -0.26 8.63 0.25
N GLN A 119 -0.02 8.33 1.52
CA GLN A 119 1.30 7.97 2.02
C GLN A 119 1.85 6.65 1.47
N ASP A 120 1.01 5.81 0.86
CA ASP A 120 1.42 4.54 0.26
C ASP A 120 1.85 4.68 -1.21
N PHE A 121 1.62 5.86 -1.80
CA PHE A 121 2.00 6.15 -3.18
C PHE A 121 3.39 6.78 -3.28
N SER A 122 4.15 6.35 -4.26
CA SER A 122 5.40 7.03 -4.65
C SER A 122 5.11 8.39 -5.28
N PRO A 123 6.08 9.32 -5.29
CA PRO A 123 5.91 10.60 -5.97
C PRO A 123 5.57 10.47 -7.45
N LEU A 124 6.07 9.42 -8.11
CA LEU A 124 5.83 9.18 -9.52
C LEU A 124 4.40 8.71 -9.78
N GLU A 125 3.88 7.79 -8.97
CA GLU A 125 2.47 7.35 -9.02
C GLU A 125 1.53 8.54 -8.77
N LEU A 126 1.83 9.36 -7.77
CA LEU A 126 1.07 10.59 -7.52
C LEU A 126 1.11 11.55 -8.71
N ALA A 127 2.26 11.68 -9.40
CA ALA A 127 2.35 12.48 -10.61
C ALA A 127 1.43 11.96 -11.71
N VAL A 128 1.39 10.65 -11.93
CA VAL A 128 0.47 10.01 -12.89
C VAL A 128 -0.98 10.31 -12.53
N LEU A 129 -1.35 10.14 -11.25
CA LEU A 129 -2.70 10.37 -10.76
C LEU A 129 -3.10 11.85 -10.89
N ILE A 130 -2.24 12.77 -10.46
CA ILE A 130 -2.50 14.22 -10.53
C ILE A 130 -2.63 14.70 -11.97
N ASN A 131 -1.78 14.19 -12.87
CA ASN A 131 -1.88 14.51 -14.30
C ASN A 131 -3.10 13.89 -14.99
N SER A 132 -3.81 12.98 -14.32
CA SER A 132 -4.99 12.32 -14.87
C SER A 132 -6.28 13.13 -14.77
N VAL A 133 -6.27 14.24 -14.06
CA VAL A 133 -7.45 15.15 -13.97
C VAL A 133 -7.33 16.31 -14.93
N ASN A 134 -8.48 16.89 -15.29
CA ASN A 134 -8.55 18.07 -16.13
C ASN A 134 -8.04 19.32 -15.41
N ASP A 135 -8.36 19.47 -14.13
CA ASP A 135 -7.92 20.59 -13.28
C ASP A 135 -7.45 20.03 -11.93
N VAL A 136 -6.25 20.43 -11.51
CA VAL A 136 -5.67 20.04 -10.22
C VAL A 136 -6.53 20.48 -9.03
N LYS A 137 -7.41 21.47 -9.21
CA LYS A 137 -8.38 21.88 -8.18
C LYS A 137 -9.45 20.83 -7.89
N ASN A 138 -9.61 19.88 -8.80
CA ASN A 138 -10.57 18.79 -8.67
C ASN A 138 -9.94 17.54 -8.08
N ILE A 139 -8.91 17.68 -7.23
CA ILE A 139 -8.25 16.57 -6.55
C ILE A 139 -8.49 16.68 -5.06
N THR A 140 -8.84 15.57 -4.46
CA THR A 140 -8.85 15.39 -3.00
C THR A 140 -7.84 14.31 -2.65
N LEU A 141 -6.88 14.65 -1.80
CA LEU A 141 -5.87 13.73 -1.30
C LEU A 141 -6.10 13.53 0.20
N ALA A 142 -6.23 12.29 0.63
CA ALA A 142 -6.36 11.91 2.03
C ALA A 142 -5.25 10.94 2.43
N GLY A 143 -4.75 11.04 3.65
CA GLY A 143 -3.71 10.14 4.14
C GLY A 143 -3.09 10.60 5.46
N ASP A 144 -2.31 9.72 6.07
CA ASP A 144 -1.57 9.99 7.31
C ASP A 144 -0.08 9.70 7.10
N ALA A 145 0.73 10.75 6.97
CA ALA A 145 2.18 10.62 6.78
C ALA A 145 2.88 9.86 7.92
N ALA A 146 2.26 9.72 9.09
CA ALA A 146 2.80 8.94 10.20
C ALA A 146 2.49 7.43 10.09
N GLN A 147 1.64 7.00 9.16
CA GLN A 147 1.31 5.60 8.89
C GLN A 147 2.09 5.02 7.71
N GLN A 148 3.02 5.76 7.15
CA GLN A 148 3.85 5.30 6.05
C GLN A 148 4.65 4.04 6.45
N ILE A 149 4.48 2.96 5.70
CA ILE A 149 5.17 1.68 5.93
C ILE A 149 6.37 1.53 4.99
N GLY A 150 6.24 1.99 3.75
CA GLY A 150 7.28 1.89 2.72
C GLY A 150 8.34 2.98 2.84
N SER A 151 9.60 2.64 2.56
CA SER A 151 10.73 3.59 2.55
C SER A 151 10.76 4.49 1.31
N HIS A 152 10.01 4.15 0.26
CA HIS A 152 10.13 4.77 -1.07
C HIS A 152 8.98 5.69 -1.45
N SER A 153 8.03 5.87 -0.57
CA SER A 153 6.78 6.52 -0.90
C SER A 153 6.77 7.99 -0.49
N PHE A 154 5.73 8.41 0.04
CA PHE A 154 5.32 9.78 0.28
C PHE A 154 6.39 10.71 0.88
N LEU A 155 6.68 11.79 0.19
CA LEU A 155 7.67 12.78 0.63
C LEU A 155 7.20 13.70 1.77
N GLY A 156 5.97 13.53 2.25
CA GLY A 156 5.31 14.39 3.23
C GLY A 156 4.50 15.51 2.56
N TRP A 157 3.51 16.00 3.31
CA TRP A 157 2.56 17.00 2.82
C TRP A 157 3.21 18.29 2.34
N ASP A 158 4.23 18.78 3.02
CA ASP A 158 4.88 20.06 2.67
C ASP A 158 5.67 19.97 1.38
N ARG A 159 6.38 18.85 1.16
CA ARG A 159 7.07 18.62 -0.11
C ARG A 159 6.10 18.42 -1.26
N LEU A 160 5.01 17.68 -1.02
CA LEU A 160 3.95 17.49 -2.00
C LEU A 160 3.34 18.83 -2.41
N LYS A 161 2.94 19.65 -1.45
CA LYS A 161 2.38 20.99 -1.72
C LYS A 161 3.33 21.85 -2.53
N LYS A 162 4.61 21.87 -2.14
CA LYS A 162 5.65 22.65 -2.83
C LYS A 162 5.87 22.15 -4.25
N HIS A 163 6.03 20.85 -4.45
CA HIS A 163 6.34 20.25 -5.76
C HIS A 163 5.26 20.57 -6.80
N TRP A 164 3.99 20.45 -6.43
CA TRP A 164 2.88 20.76 -7.34
C TRP A 164 2.32 22.17 -7.20
N GLN A 165 2.96 23.04 -6.41
CA GLN A 165 2.52 24.44 -6.20
C GLN A 165 1.06 24.50 -5.78
N LEU A 166 0.63 23.59 -4.91
CA LEU A 166 -0.79 23.42 -4.58
C LEU A 166 -1.37 24.62 -3.85
N GLU A 167 -0.58 25.29 -3.00
CA GLU A 167 -1.03 26.49 -2.28
C GLU A 167 -1.32 27.65 -3.23
N GLU A 168 -0.49 27.86 -4.24
CA GLU A 168 -0.69 28.87 -5.28
C GLU A 168 -1.94 28.58 -6.13
N LYS A 169 -2.27 27.30 -6.27
CA LYS A 169 -3.48 26.82 -6.95
C LYS A 169 -4.72 26.81 -6.07
N GLY A 170 -4.62 27.29 -4.82
CA GLY A 170 -5.73 27.43 -3.89
C GLY A 170 -6.11 26.18 -3.13
N ALA A 171 -5.20 25.22 -3.01
CA ALA A 171 -5.42 24.02 -2.20
C ALA A 171 -5.64 24.37 -0.72
N ARG A 172 -6.52 23.62 -0.06
CA ARG A 172 -6.78 23.72 1.38
C ARG A 172 -6.35 22.44 2.05
N GLN A 173 -5.57 22.57 3.13
CA GLN A 173 -5.23 21.46 4.00
C GLN A 173 -6.15 21.45 5.22
N ILE A 174 -6.75 20.30 5.51
CA ILE A 174 -7.59 20.07 6.68
C ILE A 174 -6.98 18.91 7.46
N SER A 175 -6.75 19.13 8.76
CA SER A 175 -6.26 18.09 9.65
C SER A 175 -7.42 17.52 10.46
N LEU A 176 -7.60 16.20 10.40
CA LEU A 176 -8.56 15.47 11.21
C LEU A 176 -7.88 15.08 12.53
N THR A 177 -8.32 15.66 13.64
CA THR A 177 -7.67 15.50 14.95
C THR A 177 -8.40 14.54 15.88
N VAL A 178 -9.64 14.16 15.56
CA VAL A 178 -10.46 13.27 16.38
C VAL A 178 -10.67 11.95 15.65
N SER A 179 -10.31 10.85 16.31
CA SER A 179 -10.58 9.51 15.80
C SER A 179 -11.96 9.01 16.25
N HIS A 180 -12.83 8.69 15.30
CA HIS A 180 -14.10 8.00 15.56
C HIS A 180 -13.97 6.47 15.49
N ARG A 181 -12.90 5.96 14.87
CA ARG A 181 -12.61 4.53 14.76
C ARG A 181 -12.04 3.96 16.06
N SER A 182 -10.95 4.54 16.53
CA SER A 182 -10.18 4.05 17.67
C SER A 182 -10.49 4.83 18.94
N THR A 183 -10.37 4.17 20.10
CA THR A 183 -10.52 4.85 21.39
C THR A 183 -9.31 5.74 21.69
N LEU A 184 -9.49 6.73 22.57
CA LEU A 184 -8.44 7.65 22.97
C LEU A 184 -7.20 6.92 23.52
N SER A 185 -7.40 5.83 24.27
CA SER A 185 -6.29 5.03 24.81
C SER A 185 -5.46 4.36 23.71
N ILE A 186 -6.10 3.86 22.64
CA ILE A 186 -5.43 3.29 21.48
C ILE A 186 -4.71 4.39 20.69
N MET A 187 -5.36 5.54 20.48
CA MET A 187 -4.74 6.67 19.78
C MET A 187 -3.48 7.18 20.49
N ARG A 188 -3.52 7.30 21.81
CA ARG A 188 -2.35 7.71 22.60
C ARG A 188 -1.19 6.72 22.51
N LEU A 189 -1.48 5.42 22.41
CA LEU A 189 -0.46 4.41 22.14
C LEU A 189 0.13 4.59 20.75
N ALA A 190 -0.71 4.78 19.73
CA ALA A 190 -0.27 5.02 18.37
C ALA A 190 0.60 6.29 18.26
N ASP A 191 0.20 7.37 18.92
CA ASP A 191 0.97 8.61 18.99
C ASP A 191 2.34 8.43 19.67
N TYR A 192 2.38 7.65 20.74
CA TYR A 192 3.63 7.32 21.42
C TYR A 192 4.58 6.54 20.48
N VAL A 193 4.08 5.54 19.76
CA VAL A 193 4.87 4.76 18.81
C VAL A 193 5.34 5.63 17.64
N ALA A 194 4.45 6.46 17.09
CA ALA A 194 4.74 7.38 15.97
C ALA A 194 5.55 8.62 16.40
N LYS A 195 5.86 8.79 17.69
CA LYS A 195 6.60 9.95 18.26
C LYS A 195 5.98 11.30 17.87
N ARG A 196 4.66 11.38 17.86
CA ARG A 196 3.90 12.59 17.55
C ARG A 196 3.19 13.15 18.78
N SER A 197 2.60 14.35 18.65
CA SER A 197 1.81 14.96 19.71
C SER A 197 0.63 14.08 20.11
N GLN A 198 0.40 13.96 21.42
CA GLN A 198 -0.68 13.10 21.92
C GLN A 198 -2.07 13.64 21.57
N THR A 199 -2.91 12.75 21.10
CA THR A 199 -4.34 12.99 20.91
C THR A 199 -4.98 13.32 22.26
N THR A 200 -5.67 14.44 22.34
CA THR A 200 -6.30 14.94 23.58
C THR A 200 -7.78 14.62 23.67
N ASP A 201 -8.43 14.38 22.54
CA ASP A 201 -9.86 14.17 22.43
C ASP A 201 -10.21 12.90 21.68
N GLY A 202 -11.27 12.22 22.10
CA GLY A 202 -11.74 10.99 21.47
C GLY A 202 -12.59 10.13 22.38
N ARG A 203 -13.14 9.07 21.83
CA ARG A 203 -13.99 8.13 22.53
C ARG A 203 -13.21 7.41 23.65
N PRO A 204 -13.73 7.32 24.87
CA PRO A 204 -13.07 6.60 25.95
C PRO A 204 -13.00 5.10 25.66
N GLY A 205 -11.97 4.44 26.19
CA GLY A 205 -11.75 3.01 26.03
C GLY A 205 -10.72 2.46 27.00
N LYS A 206 -10.65 1.12 27.08
CA LYS A 206 -9.65 0.46 27.93
C LYS A 206 -8.25 0.76 27.40
N ALA A 207 -7.29 0.86 28.33
CA ALA A 207 -5.90 0.99 27.98
C ALA A 207 -5.38 -0.28 27.27
N PRO A 208 -4.56 -0.15 26.23
CA PRO A 208 -3.82 -1.27 25.68
C PRO A 208 -2.93 -1.93 26.74
N LEU A 209 -2.78 -3.24 26.64
CA LEU A 209 -1.96 -4.01 27.57
C LEU A 209 -0.61 -4.34 26.92
N TRP A 210 0.45 -4.16 27.66
CA TRP A 210 1.81 -4.50 27.26
C TRP A 210 2.32 -5.67 28.11
N TYR A 211 2.82 -6.70 27.42
CA TYR A 211 3.44 -7.84 28.07
C TYR A 211 4.90 -7.92 27.62
N LYS A 212 5.82 -7.83 28.55
CA LYS A 212 7.23 -8.09 28.31
C LYS A 212 7.55 -9.50 28.81
N MET A 213 7.89 -10.36 27.88
CA MET A 213 8.21 -11.76 28.18
C MET A 213 9.71 -12.00 28.08
N ASN A 214 10.19 -13.01 28.82
CA ASN A 214 11.61 -13.39 28.84
C ASN A 214 12.00 -14.37 27.74
N SER A 215 11.01 -15.00 27.10
CA SER A 215 11.20 -15.91 25.97
C SER A 215 9.99 -15.91 25.04
N GLU A 216 10.21 -16.35 23.82
CA GLU A 216 9.17 -16.52 22.80
C GLU A 216 8.11 -17.52 23.27
N ASP A 217 8.50 -18.66 23.84
CA ASP A 217 7.56 -19.65 24.37
C ASP A 217 6.64 -19.08 25.45
N SER A 218 7.15 -18.17 26.29
CA SER A 218 6.32 -17.51 27.30
C SER A 218 5.34 -16.54 26.66
N ALA A 219 5.76 -15.82 25.62
CA ALA A 219 4.91 -14.90 24.88
C ALA A 219 3.78 -15.66 24.17
N VAL A 220 4.09 -16.76 23.51
CA VAL A 220 3.12 -17.61 22.83
C VAL A 220 2.10 -18.20 23.82
N ARG A 221 2.57 -18.73 24.96
CA ARG A 221 1.66 -19.26 26.01
C ARG A 221 0.71 -18.20 26.55
N GLU A 222 1.20 -16.99 26.79
CA GLU A 222 0.34 -15.90 27.27
C GLU A 222 -0.64 -15.46 26.18
N ALA A 223 -0.21 -15.37 24.93
CA ALA A 223 -1.08 -15.06 23.81
C ALA A 223 -2.20 -16.12 23.64
N ILE A 224 -1.88 -17.41 23.72
CA ILE A 224 -2.86 -18.49 23.70
C ILE A 224 -3.86 -18.34 24.86
N GLY A 225 -3.35 -18.10 26.07
CA GLY A 225 -4.20 -17.89 27.25
C GLY A 225 -5.13 -16.69 27.10
N TRP A 226 -4.63 -15.59 26.53
CA TRP A 226 -5.43 -14.40 26.25
C TRP A 226 -6.47 -14.65 25.18
N LEU A 227 -6.10 -15.25 24.06
CA LEU A 227 -7.01 -15.58 22.95
C LEU A 227 -8.13 -16.50 23.42
N ARG A 228 -7.84 -17.52 24.26
CA ARG A 228 -8.84 -18.42 24.84
C ARG A 228 -9.86 -17.64 25.66
N ARG A 229 -9.41 -16.75 26.54
CA ARG A 229 -10.32 -15.89 27.33
C ARG A 229 -11.21 -14.99 26.45
N VAL A 230 -10.68 -14.50 25.34
CA VAL A 230 -11.43 -13.65 24.41
C VAL A 230 -12.46 -14.45 23.64
N THR A 231 -12.10 -15.61 23.07
CA THR A 231 -13.01 -16.46 22.31
C THR A 231 -14.11 -17.06 23.17
N GLU A 232 -13.81 -17.42 24.42
CA GLU A 232 -14.81 -17.89 25.38
C GLU A 232 -15.82 -16.79 25.77
N ARG A 233 -15.33 -15.57 25.96
CA ARG A 233 -16.16 -14.44 26.40
C ARG A 233 -16.93 -13.79 25.25
N TYR A 234 -16.37 -13.81 24.05
CA TYR A 234 -16.87 -13.15 22.86
C TYR A 234 -16.75 -14.08 21.65
N PRO A 235 -17.61 -15.14 21.56
CA PRO A 235 -17.44 -16.19 20.54
C PRO A 235 -17.52 -15.68 19.10
N ASN A 236 -18.23 -14.57 18.87
CA ASN A 236 -18.41 -13.98 17.55
C ASN A 236 -17.45 -12.78 17.31
N ALA A 237 -16.43 -12.59 18.16
CA ALA A 237 -15.49 -11.51 17.96
C ALA A 237 -14.43 -11.88 16.93
N ILE A 238 -14.15 -10.96 16.03
CA ILE A 238 -12.99 -11.03 15.14
C ILE A 238 -11.76 -10.59 15.93
N THR A 239 -10.75 -11.44 15.99
CA THR A 239 -9.47 -11.15 16.66
C THR A 239 -8.34 -11.30 15.66
N ALA A 240 -7.51 -10.26 15.50
CA ALA A 240 -6.33 -10.32 14.65
C ALA A 240 -5.05 -10.44 15.47
N VAL A 241 -4.14 -11.31 15.03
CA VAL A 241 -2.77 -11.42 15.53
C VAL A 241 -1.85 -10.88 14.44
N LEU A 242 -1.29 -9.70 14.66
CA LEU A 242 -0.45 -9.01 13.67
C LEU A 242 1.00 -9.42 13.84
N CYS A 243 1.61 -9.88 12.75
CA CYS A 243 2.98 -10.32 12.65
C CYS A 243 3.80 -9.39 11.76
N LYS A 244 5.13 -9.39 11.91
CA LYS A 244 6.01 -8.57 11.05
C LYS A 244 6.17 -9.14 9.64
N SER A 245 6.03 -10.46 9.50
CA SER A 245 6.24 -11.14 8.23
C SER A 245 5.30 -12.35 8.11
N LEU A 246 5.06 -12.76 6.87
CA LEU A 246 4.29 -13.97 6.59
C LEU A 246 4.93 -15.24 7.18
N THR A 247 6.26 -15.28 7.28
CA THR A 247 6.99 -16.39 7.94
C THR A 247 6.64 -16.49 9.42
N GLU A 248 6.60 -15.35 10.12
CA GLU A 248 6.19 -15.29 11.52
C GLU A 248 4.70 -15.64 11.68
N ALA A 249 3.85 -15.15 10.79
CA ALA A 249 2.43 -15.47 10.80
C ALA A 249 2.18 -16.99 10.63
N ARG A 250 2.83 -17.62 9.66
CA ARG A 250 2.75 -19.09 9.47
C ARG A 250 3.25 -19.88 10.66
N TYR A 251 4.33 -19.44 11.28
CA TYR A 251 4.84 -20.05 12.50
C TYR A 251 3.84 -19.97 13.66
N LEU A 252 3.29 -18.77 13.92
CA LEU A 252 2.29 -18.58 14.97
C LEU A 252 0.97 -19.32 14.66
N TYR A 253 0.54 -19.35 13.42
CA TYR A 253 -0.61 -20.14 12.98
C TYR A 253 -0.43 -21.62 13.40
N GLY A 254 0.71 -22.23 13.08
CA GLY A 254 1.01 -23.61 13.45
C GLY A 254 1.01 -23.87 14.96
N LEU A 255 1.31 -22.86 15.79
CA LEU A 255 1.23 -22.95 17.25
C LEU A 255 -0.18 -22.78 17.80
N LEU A 256 -1.03 -22.00 17.11
CA LEU A 256 -2.39 -21.72 17.54
C LEU A 256 -3.40 -22.77 17.04
N GLU A 257 -3.21 -23.31 15.85
CA GLU A 257 -4.10 -24.28 15.22
C GLU A 257 -4.42 -25.51 16.13
N PRO A 258 -3.46 -26.14 16.82
CA PRO A 258 -3.76 -27.26 17.71
C PRO A 258 -4.71 -26.92 18.87
N THR A 259 -4.74 -25.64 19.25
CA THR A 259 -5.57 -25.17 20.38
C THR A 259 -6.96 -24.70 19.92
N PHE A 260 -7.03 -24.02 18.79
CA PHE A 260 -8.23 -23.31 18.32
C PHE A 260 -8.91 -23.96 17.10
N GLY A 261 -8.22 -24.90 16.43
CA GLY A 261 -8.76 -25.62 15.28
C GLY A 261 -9.25 -24.70 14.17
N SER A 262 -10.46 -24.94 13.69
CA SER A 262 -11.08 -24.17 12.61
C SER A 262 -11.38 -22.69 12.94
N MET A 263 -11.21 -22.28 14.20
CA MET A 263 -11.38 -20.88 14.60
C MET A 263 -10.16 -20.01 14.20
N VAL A 264 -9.03 -20.62 13.85
CA VAL A 264 -7.83 -19.92 13.43
C VAL A 264 -7.71 -19.96 11.91
N ASN A 265 -7.45 -18.80 11.32
CA ASN A 265 -7.23 -18.64 9.89
C ASN A 265 -5.91 -17.90 9.62
N LEU A 266 -5.22 -18.28 8.56
CA LEU A 266 -3.99 -17.61 8.12
C LEU A 266 -4.34 -16.59 7.02
N GLY A 267 -3.94 -15.34 7.22
CA GLY A 267 -4.14 -14.24 6.26
C GLY A 267 -3.01 -14.16 5.22
N ASP A 268 -2.70 -15.28 4.54
CA ASP A 268 -1.64 -15.36 3.54
C ASP A 268 -2.14 -15.23 2.09
N ASN A 269 -3.45 -14.96 1.94
CA ASN A 269 -4.12 -14.90 0.64
C ASN A 269 -5.05 -13.68 0.59
N ASP A 270 -4.95 -12.88 -0.46
CA ASP A 270 -5.75 -11.67 -0.67
C ASP A 270 -7.26 -11.95 -0.88
N MET A 271 -7.64 -13.21 -1.00
CA MET A 271 -8.99 -13.67 -1.37
C MET A 271 -9.69 -14.45 -0.27
N PHE A 272 -9.44 -14.16 1.01
CA PHE A 272 -10.17 -14.84 2.08
C PHE A 272 -11.33 -14.01 2.62
N THR A 273 -12.41 -14.69 3.00
CA THR A 273 -13.54 -14.09 3.72
C THR A 273 -13.42 -14.51 5.17
N PHE A 274 -13.35 -13.52 6.05
CA PHE A 274 -13.20 -13.74 7.48
C PHE A 274 -14.36 -13.08 8.24
N ASP A 275 -15.24 -13.91 8.77
CA ASP A 275 -16.47 -13.44 9.42
C ASP A 275 -16.39 -13.55 10.96
N GLU A 276 -15.61 -14.50 11.50
CA GLU A 276 -15.45 -14.73 12.94
C GLU A 276 -14.15 -15.49 13.25
N GLY A 277 -13.68 -15.44 14.51
CA GLY A 277 -12.55 -16.22 15.00
C GLY A 277 -11.24 -15.43 15.08
N ILE A 278 -10.10 -16.12 14.85
CA ILE A 278 -8.75 -15.60 14.98
C ILE A 278 -8.09 -15.57 13.60
N LEU A 279 -7.67 -14.40 13.18
CA LEU A 279 -6.84 -14.19 11.98
C LEU A 279 -5.39 -13.95 12.39
N VAL A 280 -4.47 -14.70 11.80
CA VAL A 280 -3.02 -14.56 12.02
C VAL A 280 -2.35 -14.05 10.78
#